data_f1153c2eec03ba8927b29829b257541e
#
_entry.id   f1153c2eec03ba8927b29829b257541e
#
_cell.length_a   1.000
_cell.length_b   1.000
_cell.length_c   1.000
_cell.angle_alpha   90.00
_cell.angle_beta   90.00
_cell.angle_gamma   90.00
#
_symmetry.space_group_name_H-M   'P 1'
#
loop_
_entity.id
_entity.type
_entity.pdbx_description
1 polymer ?
#
loop_
_entity_poly.entity_id
_entity_poly.type
_entity_poly.pdbx_seq_one_letter_code
_entity_poly.pdbx_strand_id
1 'polypeptide(L)'
;MIFYFSGVGNSAWVATQLAEKLADKLVSIVDYAGQLIHIQEEERIGFVFPIYSWAPPKIMLDFIAQVQLSHTPAYIYFVCTCGADTGKTPELFSAHIQARGWQCHAGYSIAMPNTYVAFPGFGVDKDSIAQQKIYAAKERIDLIAKQIQSNISNHYDCNEGGLANFKTYTINPLFCQHMLSANPFYTTDACVGCGKCQETCPIHNITIENGRPSWGEHCTQCTACFHICPQNAIQYGRFTKGKKQYQLHRFLPLK
;
A
#
# COMPACT_ATOMS: atom_id res chain seq x y z
N MET A 1 -17.20 4.52 -3.77
CA MET A 1 -16.02 5.28 -3.25
C MET A 1 -14.85 4.34 -2.99
N ILE A 2 -13.61 4.77 -3.24
CA ILE A 2 -12.41 3.95 -2.98
C ILE A 2 -11.50 4.68 -1.98
N PHE A 3 -11.23 4.04 -0.85
CA PHE A 3 -10.21 4.45 0.11
C PHE A 3 -8.89 3.77 -0.23
N TYR A 4 -7.79 4.52 -0.24
CA TYR A 4 -6.50 3.90 -0.55
C TYR A 4 -5.37 4.39 0.35
N PHE A 5 -4.39 3.49 0.53
CA PHE A 5 -3.07 3.80 1.05
C PHE A 5 -2.00 3.36 0.06
N SER A 6 -0.97 4.18 -0.11
CA SER A 6 0.16 3.86 -0.98
C SER A 6 1.46 4.45 -0.44
N GLY A 7 2.53 3.66 -0.40
CA GLY A 7 3.87 4.15 -0.10
C GLY A 7 4.58 4.66 -1.36
N VAL A 8 4.90 3.76 -2.28
CA VAL A 8 5.78 4.03 -3.44
C VAL A 8 4.99 4.27 -4.74
N GLY A 9 3.67 4.37 -4.66
CA GLY A 9 2.81 4.71 -5.80
C GLY A 9 2.08 3.53 -6.46
N ASN A 10 2.48 2.28 -6.26
CA ASN A 10 1.83 1.13 -6.90
C ASN A 10 0.34 1.04 -6.58
N SER A 11 -0.03 1.05 -5.30
CA SER A 11 -1.44 0.97 -4.88
C SER A 11 -2.23 2.21 -5.28
N ALA A 12 -1.62 3.39 -5.24
CA ALA A 12 -2.27 4.62 -5.71
C ALA A 12 -2.62 4.53 -7.20
N TRP A 13 -1.70 4.04 -8.03
CA TRP A 13 -1.96 3.84 -9.45
C TRP A 13 -3.09 2.83 -9.69
N VAL A 14 -3.09 1.68 -9.00
CA VAL A 14 -4.18 0.70 -9.08
C VAL A 14 -5.51 1.32 -8.64
N ALA A 15 -5.53 2.05 -7.55
CA ALA A 15 -6.73 2.72 -7.03
C ALA A 15 -7.28 3.76 -8.02
N THR A 16 -6.41 4.55 -8.65
CA THR A 16 -6.78 5.53 -9.68
C THR A 16 -7.40 4.83 -10.89
N GLN A 17 -6.76 3.77 -11.39
CA GLN A 17 -7.28 3.03 -12.55
C GLN A 17 -8.65 2.37 -12.26
N LEU A 18 -8.84 1.85 -11.05
CA LEU A 18 -10.13 1.30 -10.61
C LEU A 18 -11.19 2.40 -10.46
N ALA A 19 -10.84 3.53 -9.83
CA ALA A 19 -11.76 4.65 -9.64
C ALA A 19 -12.26 5.21 -10.99
N GLU A 20 -11.38 5.35 -11.98
CA GLU A 20 -11.76 5.75 -13.34
C GLU A 20 -12.74 4.76 -13.99
N LYS A 21 -12.48 3.44 -13.90
CA LYS A 21 -13.34 2.40 -14.51
C LYS A 21 -14.70 2.23 -13.81
N LEU A 22 -14.74 2.47 -12.52
CA LEU A 22 -15.90 2.30 -11.68
C LEU A 22 -16.70 3.60 -11.51
N ALA A 23 -16.18 4.73 -12.00
CA ALA A 23 -16.70 6.09 -11.76
C ALA A 23 -16.83 6.38 -10.25
N ASP A 24 -15.89 5.86 -9.45
CA ASP A 24 -15.87 6.00 -8.00
C ASP A 24 -15.00 7.17 -7.54
N LYS A 25 -15.40 7.84 -6.47
CA LYS A 25 -14.56 8.84 -5.79
C LYS A 25 -13.36 8.16 -5.16
N LEU A 26 -12.17 8.74 -5.35
CA LEU A 26 -10.92 8.27 -4.76
C LEU A 26 -10.55 9.12 -3.53
N VAL A 27 -10.24 8.47 -2.41
CA VAL A 27 -9.91 9.13 -1.13
C VAL A 27 -8.67 8.49 -0.53
N SER A 28 -7.64 9.32 -0.27
CA SER A 28 -6.47 8.87 0.47
C SER A 28 -6.81 8.76 1.96
N ILE A 29 -6.49 7.63 2.59
CA ILE A 29 -6.77 7.45 4.03
C ILE A 29 -5.92 8.33 4.94
N VAL A 30 -4.78 8.81 4.45
CA VAL A 30 -3.88 9.68 5.23
C VAL A 30 -4.43 11.12 5.34
N ASP A 31 -5.36 11.49 4.47
CA ASP A 31 -6.03 12.79 4.50
C ASP A 31 -7.31 12.77 5.36
N TYR A 32 -7.64 11.62 5.95
CA TYR A 32 -8.82 11.48 6.80
C TYR A 32 -8.56 12.02 8.20
N ALA A 33 -9.32 13.04 8.59
CA ALA A 33 -9.19 13.73 9.86
C ALA A 33 -10.28 13.37 10.89
N GLY A 34 -10.97 12.23 10.73
CA GLY A 34 -12.00 11.77 11.66
C GLY A 34 -13.41 12.29 11.38
N GLN A 35 -13.61 13.01 10.27
CA GLN A 35 -14.93 13.54 9.90
C GLN A 35 -15.89 12.43 9.43
N LEU A 36 -17.21 12.65 9.60
CA LEU A 36 -18.23 11.77 9.03
C LEU A 36 -18.20 11.86 7.50
N ILE A 37 -18.08 10.70 6.86
CA ILE A 37 -18.14 10.60 5.39
C ILE A 37 -19.57 10.20 5.00
N HIS A 38 -20.23 11.07 4.25
CA HIS A 38 -21.55 10.80 3.73
C HIS A 38 -21.48 9.89 2.52
N ILE A 39 -22.17 8.75 2.60
CA ILE A 39 -22.35 7.78 1.51
C ILE A 39 -23.84 7.52 1.30
N GLN A 40 -24.21 7.06 0.10
CA GLN A 40 -25.56 6.60 -0.18
C GLN A 40 -25.75 5.16 0.35
N GLU A 41 -26.99 4.74 0.61
CA GLU A 41 -27.27 3.38 1.12
C GLU A 41 -26.82 2.27 0.17
N GLU A 42 -26.92 2.50 -1.15
CA GLU A 42 -26.48 1.53 -2.16
C GLU A 42 -25.01 1.69 -2.54
N GLU A 43 -24.28 2.58 -1.90
CA GLU A 43 -22.90 2.88 -2.29
C GLU A 43 -21.97 1.71 -1.93
N ARG A 44 -21.12 1.34 -2.91
CA ARG A 44 -20.01 0.41 -2.68
C ARG A 44 -18.81 1.14 -2.10
N ILE A 45 -18.08 0.44 -1.24
CA ILE A 45 -16.83 0.93 -0.68
C ILE A 45 -15.69 -0.04 -1.03
N GLY A 46 -14.66 0.49 -1.67
CA GLY A 46 -13.43 -0.21 -1.97
C GLY A 46 -12.28 0.21 -1.07
N PHE A 47 -11.40 -0.73 -0.75
CA PHE A 47 -10.15 -0.46 -0.04
C PHE A 47 -8.97 -0.95 -0.88
N VAL A 48 -8.03 -0.04 -1.21
CA VAL A 48 -6.85 -0.38 -2.01
C VAL A 48 -5.58 -0.11 -1.22
N PHE A 49 -4.73 -1.15 -1.06
CA PHE A 49 -3.55 -1.05 -0.20
C PHE A 49 -2.43 -2.02 -0.62
N PRO A 50 -1.16 -1.73 -0.25
CA PRO A 50 -0.07 -2.67 -0.44
C PRO A 50 -0.08 -3.76 0.63
N ILE A 51 0.51 -4.92 0.33
CA ILE A 51 0.80 -5.94 1.34
C ILE A 51 2.11 -5.60 2.05
N TYR A 52 2.08 -5.52 3.38
CA TYR A 52 3.24 -5.37 4.23
C TYR A 52 3.46 -6.63 5.06
N SER A 53 4.56 -7.35 4.78
CA SER A 53 4.87 -8.59 5.49
C SER A 53 3.67 -9.56 5.57
N TRP A 54 3.03 -9.83 4.42
CA TRP A 54 1.91 -10.80 4.25
C TRP A 54 0.64 -10.45 5.01
N ALA A 55 0.38 -9.15 5.22
CA ALA A 55 -0.87 -8.65 5.81
C ALA A 55 -1.22 -7.26 5.29
N PRO A 56 -2.45 -6.77 5.51
CA PRO A 56 -2.80 -5.36 5.31
C PRO A 56 -1.90 -4.47 6.20
N PRO A 57 -1.49 -3.29 5.72
CA PRO A 57 -0.73 -2.36 6.55
C PRO A 57 -1.54 -1.93 7.77
N LYS A 58 -0.87 -1.81 8.94
CA LYS A 58 -1.53 -1.38 10.17
C LYS A 58 -2.33 -0.08 9.98
N ILE A 59 -1.80 0.89 9.25
CA ILE A 59 -2.49 2.16 8.96
C ILE A 59 -3.84 1.96 8.25
N MET A 60 -3.97 0.95 7.37
CA MET A 60 -5.24 0.63 6.73
C MET A 60 -6.22 0.00 7.72
N LEU A 61 -5.75 -0.90 8.59
CA LEU A 61 -6.58 -1.53 9.60
C LEU A 61 -7.04 -0.52 10.66
N ASP A 62 -6.16 0.38 11.08
CA ASP A 62 -6.50 1.48 11.99
C ASP A 62 -7.53 2.43 11.35
N PHE A 63 -7.40 2.74 10.07
CA PHE A 63 -8.38 3.54 9.34
C PHE A 63 -9.75 2.86 9.31
N ILE A 64 -9.81 1.56 8.98
CA ILE A 64 -11.07 0.80 8.99
C ILE A 64 -11.73 0.84 10.37
N ALA A 65 -10.95 0.73 11.44
CA ALA A 65 -11.47 0.78 12.80
C ALA A 65 -12.07 2.14 13.17
N GLN A 66 -11.61 3.24 12.56
CA GLN A 66 -11.94 4.61 12.95
C GLN A 66 -12.86 5.34 11.98
N VAL A 67 -12.90 4.94 10.70
CA VAL A 67 -13.68 5.64 9.68
C VAL A 67 -15.16 5.69 10.05
N GLN A 68 -15.74 6.88 9.94
CA GLN A 68 -17.16 7.11 10.21
C GLN A 68 -17.91 7.28 8.89
N LEU A 69 -18.85 6.40 8.62
CA LEU A 69 -19.71 6.43 7.44
C LEU A 69 -21.15 6.69 7.87
N SER A 70 -21.90 7.49 7.09
CA SER A 70 -23.29 7.83 7.40
C SER A 70 -24.25 6.63 7.32
N HIS A 71 -23.91 5.61 6.52
CA HIS A 71 -24.68 4.39 6.32
C HIS A 71 -23.77 3.17 6.30
N THR A 72 -24.33 1.99 6.48
CA THR A 72 -23.63 0.74 6.21
C THR A 72 -23.49 0.55 4.70
N PRO A 73 -22.27 0.36 4.17
CA PRO A 73 -22.09 0.15 2.74
C PRO A 73 -22.80 -1.11 2.23
N ALA A 74 -23.48 -1.01 1.08
CA ALA A 74 -24.16 -2.16 0.48
C ALA A 74 -23.18 -3.22 -0.05
N TYR A 75 -22.00 -2.80 -0.49
CA TYR A 75 -20.98 -3.70 -1.03
C TYR A 75 -19.58 -3.24 -0.63
N ILE A 76 -18.81 -4.10 0.06
CA ILE A 76 -17.44 -3.81 0.45
C ILE A 76 -16.49 -4.80 -0.24
N TYR A 77 -15.43 -4.26 -0.84
CA TYR A 77 -14.36 -5.06 -1.44
C TYR A 77 -12.99 -4.50 -1.10
N PHE A 78 -11.96 -5.32 -1.27
CA PHE A 78 -10.59 -4.82 -1.25
C PHE A 78 -9.79 -5.27 -2.48
N VAL A 79 -8.78 -4.47 -2.83
CA VAL A 79 -7.75 -4.81 -3.81
C VAL A 79 -6.40 -4.56 -3.19
N CYS A 80 -5.60 -5.61 -3.00
CA CYS A 80 -4.26 -5.46 -2.47
C CYS A 80 -3.19 -5.61 -3.55
N THR A 81 -2.13 -4.81 -3.45
CA THR A 81 -0.95 -4.93 -4.32
C THR A 81 0.18 -5.65 -3.57
N CYS A 82 0.82 -6.62 -4.21
CA CYS A 82 1.90 -7.40 -3.61
C CYS A 82 3.00 -7.68 -4.62
N GLY A 83 4.20 -7.97 -4.14
CA GLY A 83 5.30 -8.40 -5.00
C GLY A 83 5.13 -9.82 -5.53
N ALA A 84 4.55 -10.71 -4.71
CA ALA A 84 4.33 -12.11 -5.05
C ALA A 84 3.03 -12.65 -4.43
N ASP A 85 2.95 -12.71 -3.10
CA ASP A 85 1.83 -13.30 -2.38
C ASP A 85 1.30 -12.41 -1.26
N THR A 86 0.09 -12.70 -0.80
CA THR A 86 -0.66 -11.86 0.14
C THR A 86 -0.70 -12.42 1.55
N GLY A 87 -0.26 -13.69 1.75
CA GLY A 87 -0.58 -14.39 2.98
C GLY A 87 -2.10 -14.48 3.20
N LYS A 88 -2.53 -14.52 4.45
CA LYS A 88 -3.92 -14.59 4.87
C LYS A 88 -4.61 -13.21 4.93
N THR A 89 -4.24 -12.30 4.05
CA THR A 89 -4.88 -10.98 3.94
C THR A 89 -6.40 -11.04 3.81
N PRO A 90 -6.99 -11.95 3.00
CA PRO A 90 -8.46 -12.05 2.93
C PRO A 90 -9.12 -12.28 4.28
N GLU A 91 -8.58 -13.17 5.08
CA GLU A 91 -9.11 -13.49 6.41
C GLU A 91 -8.94 -12.33 7.38
N LEU A 92 -7.73 -11.74 7.45
CA LEU A 92 -7.45 -10.61 8.35
C LEU A 92 -8.28 -9.38 8.00
N PHE A 93 -8.36 -9.03 6.73
CA PHE A 93 -9.13 -7.88 6.29
C PHE A 93 -10.61 -8.06 6.58
N SER A 94 -11.18 -9.22 6.22
CA SER A 94 -12.59 -9.54 6.47
C SER A 94 -12.94 -9.50 7.97
N ALA A 95 -12.04 -9.99 8.83
CA ALA A 95 -12.24 -9.92 10.28
C ALA A 95 -12.33 -8.47 10.78
N HIS A 96 -11.51 -7.54 10.27
CA HIS A 96 -11.57 -6.13 10.64
C HIS A 96 -12.83 -5.43 10.12
N ILE A 97 -13.30 -5.78 8.92
CA ILE A 97 -14.58 -5.31 8.39
C ILE A 97 -15.74 -5.84 9.23
N GLN A 98 -15.70 -7.12 9.60
CA GLN A 98 -16.75 -7.74 10.44
C GLN A 98 -16.79 -7.14 11.85
N ALA A 99 -15.66 -6.76 12.43
CA ALA A 99 -15.60 -6.07 13.73
C ALA A 99 -16.33 -4.71 13.72
N ARG A 100 -16.59 -4.12 12.54
CA ARG A 100 -17.40 -2.92 12.33
C ARG A 100 -18.90 -3.24 12.14
N GLY A 101 -19.30 -4.52 12.18
CA GLY A 101 -20.64 -4.95 11.81
C GLY A 101 -20.90 -4.92 10.29
N TRP A 102 -19.86 -4.80 9.47
CA TRP A 102 -19.93 -4.78 8.02
C TRP A 102 -19.57 -6.14 7.43
N GLN A 103 -19.89 -6.36 6.14
CA GLN A 103 -19.53 -7.56 5.40
C GLN A 103 -18.52 -7.24 4.31
N CYS A 104 -17.41 -7.97 4.24
CA CYS A 104 -16.51 -7.95 3.10
C CYS A 104 -17.02 -8.93 2.05
N HIS A 105 -17.35 -8.45 0.86
CA HIS A 105 -17.98 -9.25 -0.20
C HIS A 105 -16.97 -9.86 -1.17
N ALA A 106 -15.89 -9.14 -1.46
CA ALA A 106 -14.88 -9.62 -2.39
C ALA A 106 -13.47 -9.11 -2.04
N GLY A 107 -12.46 -9.86 -2.45
CA GLY A 107 -11.06 -9.49 -2.30
C GLY A 107 -10.20 -9.92 -3.46
N TYR A 108 -9.29 -9.07 -3.88
CA TYR A 108 -8.45 -9.30 -5.05
C TYR A 108 -7.00 -8.96 -4.77
N SER A 109 -6.08 -9.71 -5.39
CA SER A 109 -4.67 -9.34 -5.42
C SER A 109 -4.20 -8.99 -6.83
N ILE A 110 -3.29 -8.02 -6.88
CA ILE A 110 -2.59 -7.61 -8.10
C ILE A 110 -1.08 -7.67 -7.84
N ALA A 111 -0.38 -8.46 -8.64
CA ALA A 111 1.08 -8.51 -8.60
C ALA A 111 1.65 -7.20 -9.17
N MET A 112 2.39 -6.46 -8.35
CA MET A 112 3.07 -5.22 -8.70
C MET A 112 4.57 -5.34 -8.44
N PRO A 113 5.41 -4.48 -9.04
CA PRO A 113 6.84 -4.52 -8.79
C PRO A 113 7.19 -4.44 -7.31
N ASN A 114 8.18 -5.26 -6.92
CA ASN A 114 8.72 -5.22 -5.57
C ASN A 114 9.38 -3.88 -5.27
N THR A 115 9.10 -3.36 -4.09
CA THR A 115 9.63 -2.07 -3.62
C THR A 115 10.27 -2.16 -2.24
N TYR A 116 10.15 -3.29 -1.54
CA TYR A 116 10.72 -3.41 -0.20
C TYR A 116 12.24 -3.68 -0.27
N VAL A 117 12.99 -2.79 0.36
CA VAL A 117 14.47 -2.79 0.32
C VAL A 117 15.12 -2.84 1.71
N ALA A 118 14.35 -2.67 2.77
CA ALA A 118 14.89 -2.49 4.13
C ALA A 118 15.28 -3.80 4.84
N PHE A 119 15.37 -4.93 4.13
CA PHE A 119 15.76 -6.22 4.72
C PHE A 119 16.71 -7.00 3.79
N PRO A 120 17.60 -7.86 4.34
CA PRO A 120 18.45 -8.72 3.53
C PRO A 120 17.63 -9.65 2.61
N GLY A 121 18.09 -9.86 1.40
CA GLY A 121 17.41 -10.73 0.41
C GLY A 121 16.22 -10.05 -0.31
N PHE A 122 15.75 -8.89 0.14
CA PHE A 122 14.71 -8.13 -0.53
C PHE A 122 15.31 -7.00 -1.38
N GLY A 123 14.64 -6.66 -2.46
CA GLY A 123 15.05 -5.61 -3.37
C GLY A 123 13.98 -5.34 -4.43
N VAL A 124 14.24 -4.35 -5.27
CA VAL A 124 13.35 -4.05 -6.40
C VAL A 124 13.51 -5.10 -7.50
N ASP A 125 12.47 -5.34 -8.25
CA ASP A 125 12.50 -6.21 -9.42
C ASP A 125 13.45 -5.65 -10.50
N LYS A 126 13.95 -6.53 -11.37
CA LYS A 126 14.61 -6.10 -12.62
C LYS A 126 13.60 -5.34 -13.49
N ASP A 127 14.07 -4.38 -14.26
CA ASP A 127 13.22 -3.51 -15.07
C ASP A 127 12.28 -4.30 -16.01
N SER A 128 12.76 -5.40 -16.61
CA SER A 128 11.93 -6.29 -17.45
C SER A 128 10.79 -6.95 -16.68
N ILE A 129 11.04 -7.40 -15.44
CA ILE A 129 10.03 -8.02 -14.57
C ILE A 129 9.03 -6.95 -14.10
N ALA A 130 9.52 -5.76 -13.73
CA ALA A 130 8.67 -4.65 -13.34
C ALA A 130 7.71 -4.25 -14.47
N GLN A 131 8.23 -4.12 -15.69
CA GLN A 131 7.43 -3.81 -16.89
C GLN A 131 6.37 -4.88 -17.16
N GLN A 132 6.74 -6.16 -17.07
CA GLN A 132 5.82 -7.28 -17.27
C GLN A 132 4.69 -7.28 -16.22
N LYS A 133 5.02 -7.07 -14.93
CA LYS A 133 4.00 -6.98 -13.87
C LYS A 133 3.04 -5.81 -14.10
N ILE A 134 3.53 -4.64 -14.48
CA ILE A 134 2.69 -3.47 -14.74
C ILE A 134 1.77 -3.71 -15.95
N TYR A 135 2.27 -4.36 -16.99
CA TYR A 135 1.45 -4.72 -18.13
C TYR A 135 0.32 -5.68 -17.73
N ALA A 136 0.65 -6.77 -17.03
CA ALA A 136 -0.34 -7.74 -16.54
C ALA A 136 -1.34 -7.11 -15.55
N ALA A 137 -0.88 -6.13 -14.74
CA ALA A 137 -1.75 -5.44 -13.80
C ALA A 137 -2.88 -4.66 -14.49
N LYS A 138 -2.66 -4.12 -15.70
CA LYS A 138 -3.72 -3.43 -16.48
C LYS A 138 -4.88 -4.36 -16.81
N GLU A 139 -4.56 -5.52 -17.38
CA GLU A 139 -5.58 -6.54 -17.71
C GLU A 139 -6.28 -7.05 -16.46
N ARG A 140 -5.53 -7.23 -15.38
CA ARG A 140 -6.06 -7.67 -14.09
C ARG A 140 -7.04 -6.64 -13.51
N ILE A 141 -6.73 -5.34 -13.60
CA ILE A 141 -7.60 -4.25 -13.17
C ILE A 141 -8.91 -4.25 -13.97
N ASP A 142 -8.85 -4.50 -15.29
CA ASP A 142 -10.05 -4.57 -16.14
C ASP A 142 -10.99 -5.70 -15.73
N LEU A 143 -10.43 -6.87 -15.42
CA LEU A 143 -11.18 -8.01 -14.91
C LEU A 143 -11.83 -7.72 -13.57
N ILE A 144 -11.05 -7.20 -12.62
CA ILE A 144 -11.51 -6.85 -11.27
C ILE A 144 -12.62 -5.80 -11.32
N ALA A 145 -12.48 -4.76 -12.15
CA ALA A 145 -13.50 -3.73 -12.30
C ALA A 145 -14.85 -4.32 -12.77
N LYS A 146 -14.85 -5.24 -13.76
CA LYS A 146 -16.06 -5.93 -14.22
C LYS A 146 -16.70 -6.77 -13.12
N GLN A 147 -15.89 -7.48 -12.32
CA GLN A 147 -16.39 -8.31 -11.22
C GLN A 147 -17.02 -7.46 -10.12
N ILE A 148 -16.39 -6.31 -9.77
CA ILE A 148 -16.95 -5.35 -8.81
C ILE A 148 -18.26 -4.75 -9.32
N GLN A 149 -18.33 -4.36 -10.60
CA GLN A 149 -19.57 -3.84 -11.21
C GLN A 149 -20.72 -4.85 -11.18
N SER A 150 -20.39 -6.15 -11.23
CA SER A 150 -21.38 -7.24 -11.13
C SER A 150 -21.74 -7.61 -9.69
N ASN A 151 -21.20 -6.91 -8.69
CA ASN A 151 -21.40 -7.17 -7.25
C ASN A 151 -21.15 -8.63 -6.86
N ILE A 152 -20.11 -9.27 -7.42
CA ILE A 152 -19.77 -10.65 -7.09
C ILE A 152 -19.46 -10.73 -5.59
N SER A 153 -20.12 -11.66 -4.89
CA SER A 153 -19.98 -11.85 -3.45
C SER A 153 -19.33 -13.19 -3.11
N ASN A 154 -18.74 -13.27 -1.91
CA ASN A 154 -18.03 -14.45 -1.41
C ASN A 154 -16.89 -14.89 -2.35
N HIS A 155 -16.21 -13.91 -2.96
CA HIS A 155 -15.18 -14.15 -3.96
C HIS A 155 -13.84 -13.52 -3.54
N TYR A 156 -12.88 -14.38 -3.24
CA TYR A 156 -11.53 -13.96 -2.85
C TYR A 156 -10.51 -14.53 -3.82
N ASP A 157 -10.10 -13.70 -4.79
CA ASP A 157 -9.13 -14.03 -5.83
C ASP A 157 -7.77 -13.39 -5.48
N CYS A 158 -7.16 -13.98 -4.44
CA CYS A 158 -5.87 -13.57 -3.88
C CYS A 158 -4.86 -14.72 -3.93
N ASN A 159 -3.63 -14.42 -4.32
CA ASN A 159 -2.54 -15.39 -4.24
C ASN A 159 -1.97 -15.43 -2.82
N GLU A 160 -2.42 -16.35 -1.99
CA GLU A 160 -1.96 -16.49 -0.61
C GLU A 160 -0.50 -16.97 -0.50
N GLY A 161 -0.03 -17.72 -1.48
CA GLY A 161 1.32 -18.32 -1.49
C GLY A 161 1.53 -19.44 -0.49
N GLY A 162 2.73 -20.00 -0.49
CA GLY A 162 3.09 -21.06 0.45
C GLY A 162 3.30 -20.53 1.88
N LEU A 163 3.01 -21.37 2.89
CA LEU A 163 3.17 -21.06 4.32
C LEU A 163 2.39 -19.80 4.76
N ALA A 164 1.25 -19.52 4.14
CA ALA A 164 0.47 -18.30 4.34
C ALA A 164 0.15 -18.04 5.83
N ASN A 165 -0.30 -19.08 6.56
CA ASN A 165 -0.58 -18.98 8.00
C ASN A 165 0.65 -18.56 8.81
N PHE A 166 1.79 -19.21 8.58
CA PHE A 166 3.03 -18.88 9.29
C PHE A 166 3.50 -17.46 8.98
N LYS A 167 3.48 -17.06 7.70
CA LYS A 167 3.84 -15.72 7.28
C LYS A 167 2.96 -14.65 7.94
N THR A 168 1.64 -14.85 7.94
CA THR A 168 0.69 -13.85 8.42
C THR A 168 0.58 -13.82 9.93
N TYR A 169 0.53 -14.99 10.58
CA TYR A 169 0.24 -15.05 12.03
C TYR A 169 1.49 -15.17 12.91
N THR A 170 2.67 -15.38 12.32
CA THR A 170 3.93 -15.41 13.06
C THR A 170 4.90 -14.33 12.58
N ILE A 171 5.23 -14.28 11.28
CA ILE A 171 6.20 -13.30 10.79
C ILE A 171 5.65 -11.86 10.83
N ASN A 172 4.40 -11.65 10.40
CA ASN A 172 3.84 -10.29 10.35
C ASN A 172 3.75 -9.62 11.74
N PRO A 173 3.27 -10.27 12.83
CA PRO A 173 3.29 -9.66 14.16
C PRO A 173 4.70 -9.28 14.62
N LEU A 174 5.71 -10.14 14.39
CA LEU A 174 7.10 -9.84 14.70
C LEU A 174 7.63 -8.65 13.88
N PHE A 175 7.28 -8.58 12.61
CA PHE A 175 7.59 -7.44 11.76
C PHE A 175 6.97 -6.16 12.30
N CYS A 176 5.69 -6.17 12.63
CA CYS A 176 4.98 -5.00 13.17
C CYS A 176 5.57 -4.55 14.51
N GLN A 177 5.96 -5.49 15.36
CA GLN A 177 6.51 -5.18 16.69
C GLN A 177 7.95 -4.65 16.64
N HIS A 178 8.80 -5.16 15.74
CA HIS A 178 10.24 -4.93 15.78
C HIS A 178 10.81 -4.18 14.58
N MET A 179 10.11 -4.17 13.45
CA MET A 179 10.63 -3.65 12.19
C MET A 179 10.00 -2.33 11.74
N LEU A 180 8.80 -1.98 12.24
CA LEU A 180 8.15 -0.70 11.92
C LEU A 180 8.80 0.44 12.70
N SER A 181 10.04 0.77 12.36
CA SER A 181 10.80 1.83 13.01
C SER A 181 11.50 2.72 11.98
N ALA A 182 11.55 4.02 12.27
CA ALA A 182 12.33 4.96 11.50
C ALA A 182 13.81 5.05 11.96
N ASN A 183 14.13 4.56 13.15
CA ASN A 183 15.46 4.72 13.76
C ASN A 183 16.64 4.32 12.86
N PRO A 184 16.56 3.25 12.03
CA PRO A 184 17.66 2.91 11.16
C PRO A 184 17.82 3.80 9.92
N PHE A 185 16.88 4.74 9.64
CA PHE A 185 17.03 5.67 8.52
C PHE A 185 18.10 6.72 8.83
N TYR A 186 18.93 6.99 7.85
CA TYR A 186 19.92 8.06 7.91
C TYR A 186 20.24 8.57 6.49
N THR A 187 20.95 9.67 6.40
CA THR A 187 21.49 10.19 5.15
C THR A 187 23.00 10.10 5.10
N THR A 188 23.52 9.82 3.90
CA THR A 188 24.94 9.97 3.59
C THR A 188 25.27 11.44 3.28
N ASP A 189 26.56 11.76 3.10
CA ASP A 189 27.02 13.11 2.74
C ASP A 189 26.56 13.56 1.34
N ALA A 190 26.05 12.64 0.53
CA ALA A 190 25.42 12.97 -0.75
C ALA A 190 24.06 13.72 -0.59
N CYS A 191 23.53 13.85 0.61
CA CYS A 191 22.29 14.58 0.85
C CYS A 191 22.47 16.09 0.57
N VAL A 192 21.63 16.63 -0.30
CA VAL A 192 21.62 18.05 -0.69
C VAL A 192 20.47 18.85 -0.07
N GLY A 193 19.73 18.27 0.88
CA GLY A 193 18.64 18.94 1.58
C GLY A 193 17.43 19.33 0.72
N CYS A 194 17.20 18.67 -0.40
CA CYS A 194 16.19 19.07 -1.40
C CYS A 194 14.71 18.91 -0.97
N GLY A 195 14.41 18.31 0.19
CA GLY A 195 13.07 18.18 0.74
C GLY A 195 12.18 17.10 0.12
N LYS A 196 12.53 16.46 -1.02
CA LYS A 196 11.69 15.48 -1.71
C LYS A 196 11.24 14.30 -0.84
N CYS A 197 12.06 13.88 0.12
CA CYS A 197 11.71 12.81 1.06
C CYS A 197 10.60 13.24 2.03
N GLN A 198 10.57 14.50 2.46
CA GLN A 198 9.51 15.08 3.27
C GLN A 198 8.21 15.14 2.47
N GLU A 199 8.25 15.68 1.26
CA GLU A 199 7.07 15.82 0.39
C GLU A 199 6.43 14.48 0.03
N THR A 200 7.27 13.45 -0.20
CA THR A 200 6.77 12.12 -0.61
C THR A 200 6.30 11.25 0.55
N CYS A 201 6.57 11.64 1.80
CA CYS A 201 6.18 10.85 2.95
C CYS A 201 4.65 10.84 3.11
N PRO A 202 3.97 9.71 2.87
CA PRO A 202 2.50 9.71 2.83
C PRO A 202 1.85 10.02 4.18
N ILE A 203 2.60 9.90 5.27
CA ILE A 203 2.13 10.16 6.64
C ILE A 203 2.81 11.36 7.28
N HIS A 204 3.49 12.21 6.49
CA HIS A 204 4.17 13.42 6.94
C HIS A 204 5.15 13.21 8.12
N ASN A 205 5.81 12.05 8.17
CA ASN A 205 6.71 11.64 9.26
C ASN A 205 8.16 12.07 9.04
N ILE A 206 8.44 13.00 8.12
CA ILE A 206 9.79 13.50 7.81
C ILE A 206 9.76 15.02 7.82
N THR A 207 10.71 15.62 8.55
CA THR A 207 10.97 17.06 8.55
C THR A 207 12.40 17.33 8.07
N ILE A 208 12.65 18.50 7.47
CA ILE A 208 14.02 18.91 7.13
C ILE A 208 14.54 19.81 8.25
N GLU A 209 15.56 19.36 8.94
CA GLU A 209 16.24 20.06 10.03
C GLU A 209 17.72 20.25 9.67
N ASN A 210 18.21 21.49 9.73
CA ASN A 210 19.59 21.83 9.36
C ASN A 210 20.01 21.29 7.98
N GLY A 211 19.08 21.32 7.00
CA GLY A 211 19.31 20.85 5.63
C GLY A 211 19.35 19.33 5.47
N ARG A 212 18.93 18.55 6.47
CA ARG A 212 18.87 17.09 6.43
C ARG A 212 17.51 16.57 6.93
N PRO A 213 17.02 15.42 6.39
CA PRO A 213 15.77 14.84 6.89
C PRO A 213 15.96 14.23 8.29
N SER A 214 14.99 14.51 9.13
CA SER A 214 14.73 13.87 10.42
C SER A 214 13.45 13.05 10.32
N TRP A 215 13.44 11.84 10.84
CA TRP A 215 12.28 10.93 10.81
C TRP A 215 11.64 10.86 12.18
N GLY A 216 10.31 11.08 12.23
CA GLY A 216 9.50 10.88 13.43
C GLY A 216 9.22 9.41 13.75
N GLU A 217 8.42 9.17 14.79
CA GLU A 217 8.19 7.83 15.37
C GLU A 217 7.13 6.98 14.63
N HIS A 218 6.30 7.60 13.78
CA HIS A 218 5.14 6.93 13.16
C HIS A 218 5.42 6.30 11.79
N CYS A 219 6.68 5.92 11.52
CA CYS A 219 7.07 5.40 10.22
C CYS A 219 6.34 4.08 9.89
N THR A 220 5.67 4.02 8.74
CA THR A 220 5.06 2.79 8.21
C THR A 220 6.03 1.89 7.47
N GLN A 221 7.29 2.28 7.36
CA GLN A 221 8.35 1.59 6.61
C GLN A 221 8.02 1.36 5.11
N CYS A 222 7.26 2.25 4.51
CA CYS A 222 6.89 2.20 3.09
C CYS A 222 8.06 2.40 2.12
N THR A 223 9.21 2.87 2.62
CA THR A 223 10.44 3.15 1.85
C THR A 223 10.33 4.21 0.74
N ALA A 224 9.24 4.97 0.68
CA ALA A 224 9.05 6.01 -0.34
C ALA A 224 10.19 7.05 -0.36
N CYS A 225 10.66 7.47 0.83
CA CYS A 225 11.78 8.41 0.96
C CYS A 225 13.09 7.88 0.34
N PHE A 226 13.36 6.58 0.48
CA PHE A 226 14.50 5.94 -0.18
C PHE A 226 14.35 5.99 -1.69
N HIS A 227 13.18 5.64 -2.23
CA HIS A 227 12.95 5.52 -3.66
C HIS A 227 12.93 6.87 -4.40
N ILE A 228 12.52 7.95 -3.74
CA ILE A 228 12.42 9.28 -4.37
C ILE A 228 13.75 10.05 -4.34
N CYS A 229 14.70 9.67 -3.48
CA CYS A 229 15.91 10.45 -3.26
C CYS A 229 16.78 10.52 -4.54
N PRO A 230 16.96 11.69 -5.17
CA PRO A 230 17.70 11.79 -6.45
C PRO A 230 19.19 11.51 -6.28
N GLN A 231 19.72 11.68 -5.07
CA GLN A 231 21.12 11.44 -4.75
C GLN A 231 21.40 10.06 -4.15
N ASN A 232 20.38 9.17 -4.06
CA ASN A 232 20.49 7.90 -3.32
C ASN A 232 21.06 8.06 -1.90
N ALA A 233 20.88 9.25 -1.31
CA ALA A 233 21.49 9.59 -0.03
C ALA A 233 20.79 8.96 1.17
N ILE A 234 19.51 8.57 1.05
CA ILE A 234 18.75 7.94 2.14
C ILE A 234 19.06 6.46 2.22
N GLN A 235 19.41 6.01 3.43
CA GLN A 235 19.74 4.62 3.70
C GLN A 235 18.96 4.12 4.92
N TYR A 236 18.76 2.81 5.01
CA TYR A 236 18.18 2.11 6.16
C TYR A 236 19.19 1.10 6.70
N GLY A 237 19.87 1.44 7.78
CA GLY A 237 20.98 0.66 8.31
C GLY A 237 21.99 0.29 7.21
N ARG A 238 22.48 -0.95 7.25
CA ARG A 238 23.37 -1.48 6.22
C ARG A 238 22.64 -2.14 5.02
N PHE A 239 21.32 -2.29 5.14
CA PHE A 239 20.55 -3.17 4.24
C PHE A 239 20.25 -2.55 2.89
N THR A 240 20.25 -1.22 2.77
CA THR A 240 19.92 -0.52 1.51
C THR A 240 21.14 -0.09 0.70
N LYS A 241 22.36 -0.24 1.25
CA LYS A 241 23.58 0.13 0.53
C LYS A 241 23.68 -0.62 -0.81
N GLY A 242 23.83 0.15 -1.90
CA GLY A 242 23.93 -0.40 -3.26
C GLY A 242 22.62 -0.94 -3.86
N LYS A 243 21.50 -0.85 -3.16
CA LYS A 243 20.21 -1.25 -3.72
C LYS A 243 19.68 -0.20 -4.68
N LYS A 244 19.01 -0.69 -5.73
CA LYS A 244 18.37 0.16 -6.74
C LYS A 244 17.09 0.78 -6.17
N GLN A 245 16.76 1.96 -6.68
CA GLN A 245 15.48 2.62 -6.46
C GLN A 245 14.45 2.17 -7.51
N TYR A 246 13.19 2.24 -7.12
CA TYR A 246 12.05 2.03 -7.99
C TYR A 246 11.22 3.31 -8.06
N GLN A 247 10.79 3.65 -9.27
CA GLN A 247 9.87 4.78 -9.51
C GLN A 247 8.87 4.34 -10.59
N LEU A 248 7.60 4.25 -10.24
CA LEU A 248 6.55 3.72 -11.10
C LEU A 248 6.46 4.47 -12.45
N HIS A 249 6.62 5.79 -12.44
CA HIS A 249 6.49 6.61 -13.66
C HIS A 249 7.46 6.22 -14.78
N ARG A 250 8.60 5.59 -14.44
CA ARG A 250 9.57 5.11 -15.44
C ARG A 250 9.04 3.97 -16.32
N PHE A 251 7.98 3.30 -15.86
CA PHE A 251 7.39 2.14 -16.51
C PHE A 251 6.00 2.41 -17.09
N LEU A 252 5.48 3.61 -16.86
CA LEU A 252 4.23 4.06 -17.45
C LEU A 252 4.52 4.83 -18.76
N PRO A 253 3.62 4.75 -19.76
CA PRO A 253 3.77 5.57 -20.95
C PRO A 253 3.78 7.06 -20.56
N LEU A 254 4.63 7.84 -21.21
CA LEU A 254 4.59 9.30 -21.10
C LEU A 254 3.21 9.76 -21.58
N LYS A 255 2.53 10.52 -20.74
CA LYS A 255 1.27 11.18 -21.12
C LYS A 255 1.53 12.31 -22.07
#